data_77ddde02b2a11afee94088e5deb20bf9
#
_entry.id   77ddde02b2a11afee94088e5deb20bf9
#
_cell.length_a   1.000
_cell.length_b   1.000
_cell.length_c   1.000
_cell.angle_alpha   90.00
_cell.angle_beta   90.00
_cell.angle_gamma   90.00
#
_symmetry.space_group_name_H-M   'P 1'
#
loop_
_entity.id
_entity.type
_entity.pdbx_description
1 polymer ?
#
loop_
_entity_poly.entity_id
_entity_poly.type
_entity_poly.pdbx_seq_one_letter_code
_entity_poly.pdbx_strand_id
1 'polypeptide(L)' 'MFEVAWKEITAKGRIVCKRRAFKSDTARETYIDQLIQKDSFYEIVGLRDPLWSRS' A
#
# COMPACT_ATOMS: atom_id res chain seq x y z
N MET A 1 -13.60 0.30 3.80
CA MET A 1 -12.75 -0.02 2.66
C MET A 1 -11.41 -0.54 3.11
N PHE A 2 -10.82 -1.39 2.31
CA PHE A 2 -9.49 -1.92 2.61
C PHE A 2 -8.46 -0.98 2.00
N GLU A 3 -7.53 -0.50 2.79
CA GLU A 3 -6.54 0.47 2.31
C GLU A 3 -5.13 -0.03 2.57
N VAL A 4 -4.22 0.41 1.72
CA VAL A 4 -2.80 0.19 1.91
C VAL A 4 -2.09 1.51 1.70
N ALA A 5 -1.14 1.80 2.58
CA ALA A 5 -0.27 2.96 2.45
C ALA A 5 1.16 2.47 2.39
N TRP A 6 1.94 3.04 1.49
CA TRP A 6 3.31 2.59 1.30
C TRP A 6 4.18 3.76 0.86
N LYS A 7 5.49 3.53 0.89
CA LYS A 7 6.45 4.50 0.40
C LYS A 7 7.12 3.97 -0.83
N GLU A 8 7.42 4.86 -1.75
CA GLU A 8 8.18 4.55 -2.97
C GLU A 8 9.33 5.53 -3.11
N ILE A 9 10.38 5.06 -3.75
CA ILE A 9 11.54 5.89 -4.04
C ILE A 9 11.44 6.33 -5.50
N THR A 10 11.58 7.63 -5.76
CA THR A 10 11.51 8.15 -7.11
C THR A 10 12.86 8.01 -7.80
N ALA A 11 12.88 8.24 -9.11
CA ALA A 11 14.12 8.19 -9.88
C ALA A 11 15.14 9.19 -9.37
N LYS A 12 14.70 10.24 -8.71
CA LYS A 12 15.58 11.26 -8.14
C LYS A 12 16.04 10.94 -6.73
N GLY A 13 15.67 9.78 -6.21
CA GLY A 13 16.05 9.37 -4.88
C GLY A 13 15.16 9.93 -3.78
N ARG A 14 14.00 10.44 -4.12
CA ARG A 14 13.07 10.96 -3.13
C ARG A 14 12.10 9.88 -2.69
N ILE A 15 11.76 9.90 -1.42
CA ILE A 15 10.77 8.99 -0.87
C ILE A 15 9.42 9.69 -0.81
N VAL A 16 8.41 9.07 -1.42
CA VAL A 16 7.05 9.61 -1.43
C VAL A 16 6.10 8.59 -0.83
N CYS A 17 5.08 9.09 -0.14
CA CYS A 17 4.04 8.24 0.44
C CYS A 17 2.87 8.17 -0.52
N LYS A 18 2.33 6.96 -0.68
CA LYS A 18 1.16 6.73 -1.52
C LYS A 18 0.19 5.85 -0.79
N ARG A 19 -1.07 5.89 -1.20
CA ARG A 19 -2.06 4.99 -0.63
C ARG A 19 -3.14 4.71 -1.64
N ARG A 20 -3.86 3.61 -1.42
CA ARG A 20 -4.90 3.20 -2.32
C ARG A 20 -5.95 2.42 -1.55
N ALA A 21 -7.21 2.55 -1.96
CA ALA A 21 -8.32 1.84 -1.34
C ALA A 21 -8.84 0.78 -2.29
N PHE A 22 -9.33 -0.32 -1.73
CA PHE A 22 -9.86 -1.44 -2.49
C PHE A 22 -11.18 -1.87 -1.89
N LYS A 23 -12.00 -2.53 -2.70
CA LYS A 23 -13.29 -3.00 -2.25
C LYS A 23 -13.22 -4.33 -1.52
N SER A 24 -12.13 -5.06 -1.70
CA SER A 24 -11.98 -6.35 -1.07
C SER A 24 -10.56 -6.54 -0.59
N ASP A 25 -10.42 -7.40 0.41
CA ASP A 25 -9.15 -7.78 0.97
C ASP A 25 -8.27 -8.46 -0.07
N THR A 26 -8.87 -9.35 -0.86
CA THR A 26 -8.15 -10.08 -1.89
C THR A 26 -7.55 -9.14 -2.93
N ALA A 27 -8.32 -8.13 -3.34
CA ALA A 27 -7.82 -7.16 -4.30
C ALA A 27 -6.63 -6.40 -3.74
N ARG A 28 -6.69 -6.04 -2.47
CA ARG A 28 -5.58 -5.36 -1.82
C ARG A 28 -4.34 -6.23 -1.77
N GLU A 29 -4.49 -7.49 -1.39
CA GLU A 29 -3.35 -8.40 -1.31
C GLU A 29 -2.71 -8.63 -2.67
N THR A 30 -3.52 -8.78 -3.70
CA THR A 30 -3.00 -8.93 -5.06
C THR A 30 -2.19 -7.71 -5.47
N TYR A 31 -2.69 -6.54 -5.13
CA TYR A 31 -1.99 -5.31 -5.45
C TYR A 31 -0.67 -5.23 -4.69
N ILE A 32 -0.66 -5.61 -3.42
CA ILE A 32 0.56 -5.58 -2.62
C ILE A 32 1.61 -6.52 -3.21
N ASP A 33 1.20 -7.71 -3.65
CA ASP A 33 2.14 -8.64 -4.28
C ASP A 33 2.82 -8.02 -5.49
N GLN A 34 2.05 -7.29 -6.31
CA GLN A 34 2.61 -6.60 -7.45
C GLN A 34 3.49 -5.44 -7.03
N LEU A 35 3.08 -4.78 -5.98
CA LEU A 35 3.77 -3.59 -5.49
C LEU A 35 5.17 -3.91 -4.96
N ILE A 36 5.29 -4.98 -4.19
CA ILE A 36 6.58 -5.34 -3.60
C ILE A 36 7.58 -5.83 -4.64
N GLN A 37 7.10 -6.12 -5.85
CA GLN A 37 7.98 -6.52 -6.94
C GLN A 37 8.50 -5.34 -7.74
N LYS A 38 8.00 -4.15 -7.47
CA LYS A 38 8.47 -2.94 -8.17
C LYS A 38 9.83 -2.52 -7.63
N ASP A 39 10.68 -2.06 -8.53
CA ASP A 39 11.99 -1.56 -8.12
C ASP A 39 11.88 -0.31 -7.26
N SER A 40 10.83 0.46 -7.46
CA SER A 40 10.65 1.69 -6.71
C SER A 40 10.00 1.49 -5.36
N PHE A 41 9.54 0.29 -5.05
CA PHE A 41 8.91 0.01 -3.77
C PHE A 41 9.91 0.13 -2.63
N TYR A 42 9.52 0.84 -1.57
CA TYR A 42 10.38 1.04 -0.41
C TYR A 42 9.88 0.24 0.79
N GLU A 43 8.69 0.55 1.27
CA GLU A 43 8.13 -0.20 2.41
C GLU A 43 6.63 0.04 2.55
N ILE A 44 5.96 -0.90 3.19
CA ILE A 44 4.55 -0.75 3.57
C ILE A 44 4.51 0.06 4.85
N VAL A 45 3.75 1.14 4.84
CA VAL A 45 3.62 2.01 6.01
C VAL A 45 2.45 1.60 6.87
N GLY A 46 1.36 1.16 6.26
CA GLY A 46 0.20 0.76 7.04
C GLY A 46 -0.86 0.10 6.19
N LEU A 47 -1.67 -0.68 6.86
CA LEU A 47 -2.83 -1.34 6.27
C LEU A 47 -4.05 -0.94 7.09
N ARG A 48 -5.16 -0.73 6.42
CA ARG A 48 -6.40 -0.39 7.11
C ARG A 48 -7.54 -1.27 6.61
N ASP A 49 -8.21 -1.90 7.55
CA ASP A 49 -9.38 -2.72 7.29
C ASP A 49 -10.61 -2.05 7.86
N PRO A 50 -11.80 -2.35 7.32
CA PRO A 50 -13.02 -1.80 7.89
C PRO A 50 -13.20 -2.14 9.36
N LEU A 51 -12.74 -3.30 9.78
CA LEU A 51 -12.88 -3.73 11.17
C LEU A 51 -11.98 -2.96 12.12
N TRP A 52 -10.87 -2.46 11.64
CA TRP A 52 -9.94 -1.69 12.47
C TRP A 52 -10.55 -0.40 12.93
N SER A 53 -11.34 0.23 12.08
CA SER A 53 -11.91 1.53 12.43
C SER A 53 -12.89 1.44 13.58
N ARG A 54 -13.25 0.25 14.00
CA ARG A 54 -14.19 0.03 15.08
C ARG A 54 -13.53 -0.12 16.44
N SER A 55 -12.27 -0.35 16.44
CA SER A 55 -11.51 -0.59 17.67
C SER A 55 -11.12 0.70 18.40
#